data_12fcec3c113a1fed833b12e1200c43bf
#
_entry.id   12fcec3c113a1fed833b12e1200c43bf
#
_cell.length_a   1.000
_cell.length_b   1.000
_cell.length_c   1.000
_cell.angle_alpha   90.00
_cell.angle_beta   90.00
_cell.angle_gamma   90.00
#
_symmetry.space_group_name_H-M   'P 1'
#
loop_
_entity.id
_entity.type
_entity.pdbx_description
1 polymer ?
#
loop_
_entity_poly.entity_id
_entity_poly.type
_entity_poly.pdbx_seq_one_letter_code
_entity_poly.pdbx_strand_id
1 'polypeptide(L)'
;MAKIENSTRKLVLKEGSTTLTLDKDSGKGTLQHKVLLWNKKPVEFALAEIDDIAVKSEQDGLSGAAIHHSVMHRRTGEITVLTTEEAKDAAATVKTLRDFVGI
;
A
#
# COMPACT_ATOMS: atom_id res chain seq x y z
N MET A 1 -3.66 6.82 11.09
CA MET A 1 -4.40 5.55 10.99
C MET A 1 -4.90 5.36 9.58
N ALA A 2 -4.59 4.23 8.98
CA ALA A 2 -5.02 3.96 7.62
C ALA A 2 -6.51 3.65 7.57
N LYS A 3 -7.19 4.16 6.55
CA LYS A 3 -8.59 3.89 6.31
C LYS A 3 -8.71 3.06 5.03
N ILE A 4 -9.35 1.91 5.12
CA ILE A 4 -9.55 1.03 3.99
C ILE A 4 -11.03 0.94 3.68
N GLU A 5 -11.39 1.25 2.43
CA GLU A 5 -12.72 1.01 1.89
C GLU A 5 -12.60 -0.13 0.89
N ASN A 6 -13.29 -1.23 1.16
CA ASN A 6 -13.17 -2.44 0.37
C ASN A 6 -14.54 -2.90 -0.08
N SER A 7 -14.69 -3.04 -1.39
CA SER A 7 -15.86 -3.67 -2.00
C SER A 7 -15.39 -4.87 -2.81
N THR A 8 -16.33 -5.60 -3.41
CA THR A 8 -16.01 -6.81 -4.18
C THR A 8 -15.04 -6.54 -5.33
N ARG A 9 -15.12 -5.34 -5.93
CA ARG A 9 -14.38 -5.04 -7.14
C ARG A 9 -13.38 -3.89 -7.01
N LYS A 10 -13.42 -3.14 -5.90
CA LYS A 10 -12.57 -1.97 -5.71
C LYS A 10 -12.12 -1.86 -4.27
N LEU A 11 -10.86 -1.53 -4.09
CA LEU A 11 -10.28 -1.26 -2.77
C LEU A 11 -9.59 0.09 -2.79
N VAL A 12 -9.88 0.92 -1.77
CA VAL A 12 -9.22 2.22 -1.59
C VAL A 12 -8.61 2.25 -0.18
N LEU A 13 -7.30 2.46 -0.14
CA LEU A 13 -6.55 2.64 1.11
C LEU A 13 -6.12 4.09 1.20
N LYS A 14 -6.50 4.76 2.28
CA LYS A 14 -6.07 6.14 2.53
C LYS A 14 -5.30 6.21 3.83
N GLU A 15 -4.12 6.80 3.77
CA GLU A 15 -3.33 7.11 4.95
C GLU A 15 -2.59 8.43 4.73
N GLY A 16 -2.90 9.43 5.57
CA GLY A 16 -2.29 10.75 5.42
C GLY A 16 -2.51 11.29 4.01
N SER A 17 -1.40 11.58 3.32
CA SER A 17 -1.43 12.11 1.96
C SER A 17 -1.32 11.02 0.88
N THR A 18 -1.32 9.75 1.28
CA THR A 18 -1.18 8.62 0.35
C THR A 18 -2.54 7.98 0.11
N THR A 19 -2.86 7.72 -1.16
CA THR A 19 -4.06 7.00 -1.56
C THR A 19 -3.68 5.88 -2.52
N LEU A 20 -4.03 4.66 -2.16
CA LEU A 20 -3.89 3.48 -3.02
C LEU A 20 -5.29 3.06 -3.47
N THR A 21 -5.47 2.91 -4.77
CA THR A 21 -6.72 2.42 -5.35
C THR A 21 -6.43 1.19 -6.18
N LEU A 22 -7.14 0.09 -5.90
CA LEU A 22 -7.07 -1.13 -6.70
C LEU A 22 -8.46 -1.37 -7.30
N ASP A 23 -8.52 -1.55 -8.62
CA ASP A 23 -9.77 -1.70 -9.35
C ASP A 23 -9.73 -2.96 -10.21
N LYS A 24 -10.56 -3.95 -9.87
CA LYS A 24 -10.66 -5.20 -10.62
C LYS A 24 -11.33 -5.05 -11.97
N ASP A 25 -12.23 -4.06 -12.11
CA ASP A 25 -12.93 -3.84 -13.37
C ASP A 25 -12.00 -3.39 -14.47
N SER A 26 -11.06 -2.50 -14.14
CA SER A 26 -10.03 -2.05 -15.08
C SER A 26 -8.78 -2.90 -15.05
N GLY A 27 -8.60 -3.72 -13.99
CA GLY A 27 -7.38 -4.49 -13.78
C GLY A 27 -6.18 -3.63 -13.41
N LYS A 28 -6.40 -2.42 -12.90
CA LYS A 28 -5.34 -1.45 -12.62
C LYS A 28 -5.32 -1.04 -11.16
N GLY A 29 -4.12 -0.66 -10.69
CA GLY A 29 -3.92 -0.03 -9.41
C GLY A 29 -3.26 1.33 -9.60
N THR A 30 -3.53 2.24 -8.67
CA THR A 30 -2.97 3.59 -8.67
C THR A 30 -2.53 3.96 -7.27
N LEU A 31 -1.30 4.43 -7.14
CA LEU A 31 -0.77 4.96 -5.89
C LEU A 31 -0.49 6.44 -6.06
N GLN A 32 -1.13 7.28 -5.25
CA GLN A 32 -0.96 8.72 -5.33
C GLN A 32 -0.50 9.28 -3.99
N HIS A 33 0.55 10.12 -4.05
CA HIS A 33 1.02 10.91 -2.92
C HIS A 33 0.73 12.38 -3.19
N LYS A 34 0.13 13.07 -2.23
CA LYS A 34 -0.03 14.52 -2.29
C LYS A 34 1.10 15.17 -1.51
N VAL A 35 1.74 16.17 -2.11
CA VAL A 35 2.72 17.02 -1.44
C VAL A 35 2.09 18.40 -1.23
N LEU A 36 2.61 19.13 -0.27
CA LEU A 36 1.99 20.36 0.22
C LEU A 36 1.66 21.40 -0.86
N LEU A 37 2.53 21.55 -1.85
CA LEU A 37 2.41 22.59 -2.89
C LEU A 37 2.05 22.07 -4.27
N TRP A 38 2.11 20.77 -4.49
CA TRP A 38 1.77 20.16 -5.78
C TRP A 38 1.51 18.67 -5.60
N ASN A 39 0.82 18.09 -6.58
CA ASN A 39 0.58 16.65 -6.60
C ASN A 39 1.67 15.97 -7.42
N LYS A 40 2.25 14.89 -6.90
CA LYS A 40 3.11 14.03 -7.68
C LYS A 40 2.26 13.22 -8.64
N LYS A 41 2.83 12.88 -9.80
CA LYS A 41 2.17 11.97 -10.72
C LYS A 41 1.86 10.66 -10.02
N PRO A 42 0.62 10.12 -10.13
CA PRO A 42 0.31 8.83 -9.57
C PRO A 42 1.10 7.72 -10.26
N VAL A 43 1.45 6.70 -9.50
CA VAL A 43 2.05 5.49 -10.04
C VAL A 43 0.93 4.56 -10.45
N GLU A 44 0.88 4.19 -11.72
CA GLU A 44 -0.10 3.24 -12.24
C GLU A 44 0.56 1.89 -12.52
N PHE A 45 -0.16 0.82 -12.26
CA PHE A 45 0.32 -0.53 -12.50
C PHE A 45 -0.86 -1.47 -12.75
N ALA A 46 -0.58 -2.59 -13.40
CA ALA A 46 -1.59 -3.63 -13.58
C ALA A 46 -1.65 -4.52 -12.34
N LEU A 47 -2.85 -4.95 -11.93
CA LEU A 47 -2.99 -5.87 -10.81
C LEU A 47 -2.24 -7.19 -11.07
N ALA A 48 -2.16 -7.62 -12.33
CA ALA A 48 -1.43 -8.83 -12.72
C ALA A 48 0.09 -8.71 -12.54
N GLU A 49 0.63 -7.49 -12.37
CA GLU A 49 2.05 -7.29 -12.10
C GLU A 49 2.42 -7.52 -10.64
N ILE A 50 1.44 -7.62 -9.76
CA ILE A 50 1.68 -7.82 -8.33
C ILE A 50 2.09 -9.28 -8.10
N ASP A 51 3.32 -9.47 -7.65
CA ASP A 51 3.85 -10.80 -7.36
C ASP A 51 3.62 -11.20 -5.91
N ASP A 52 3.73 -10.23 -4.99
CA ASP A 52 3.54 -10.49 -3.57
C ASP A 52 3.25 -9.19 -2.83
N ILE A 53 2.67 -9.32 -1.64
CA ILE A 53 2.46 -8.20 -0.72
C ILE A 53 2.89 -8.69 0.67
N ALA A 54 3.79 -7.97 1.31
CA ALA A 54 4.38 -8.40 2.58
C ALA A 54 4.70 -7.23 3.49
N VAL A 55 4.87 -7.52 4.78
CA VAL A 55 5.36 -6.54 5.74
C VAL A 55 6.88 -6.58 5.75
N LYS A 56 7.50 -5.41 5.65
CA LYS A 56 8.94 -5.23 5.80
C LYS A 56 9.16 -4.34 7.03
N SER A 57 9.90 -4.84 8.00
CA SER A 57 10.13 -4.13 9.25
C SER A 57 11.58 -3.68 9.36
N GLU A 58 11.78 -2.50 9.92
CA GLU A 58 13.10 -1.96 10.20
C GLU A 58 13.09 -1.20 11.51
N GLN A 59 14.25 -0.91 12.05
CA GLN A 59 14.40 -0.16 13.28
C GLN A 59 15.00 1.20 12.98
N ASP A 60 14.37 2.26 13.51
CA ASP A 60 14.91 3.60 13.38
C ASP A 60 16.19 3.70 14.23
N GLY A 61 17.30 4.07 13.60
CA GLY A 61 18.59 4.17 14.24
C GLY A 61 18.70 5.28 15.29
N LEU A 62 17.82 6.29 15.23
CA LEU A 62 17.85 7.41 16.17
C LEU A 62 16.97 7.17 17.40
N SER A 63 15.73 6.71 17.19
CA SER A 63 14.78 6.52 18.27
C SER A 63 14.73 5.09 18.79
N GLY A 64 15.24 4.13 18.02
CA GLY A 64 15.10 2.71 18.33
C GLY A 64 13.71 2.16 18.08
N ALA A 65 12.79 2.97 17.57
CA ALA A 65 11.41 2.54 17.30
C ALA A 65 11.37 1.60 16.09
N ALA A 66 10.52 0.59 16.17
CA ALA A 66 10.28 -0.30 15.04
C ALA A 66 9.33 0.37 14.05
N ILE A 67 9.66 0.29 12.77
CA ILE A 67 8.85 0.84 11.69
C ILE A 67 8.48 -0.30 10.77
N HIS A 68 7.21 -0.39 10.41
CA HIS A 68 6.68 -1.46 9.58
C HIS A 68 6.13 -0.88 8.29
N HIS A 69 6.56 -1.46 7.17
CA HIS A 69 6.12 -1.06 5.84
C HIS A 69 5.26 -2.18 5.24
N SER A 70 4.10 -1.82 4.75
CA SER A 70 3.34 -2.72 3.89
C SER A 70 3.83 -2.49 2.47
N VAL A 71 4.46 -3.49 1.88
CA VAL A 71 5.17 -3.39 0.61
C VAL A 71 4.51 -4.28 -0.43
N MET A 72 4.24 -3.70 -1.58
CA MET A 72 3.72 -4.42 -2.74
C MET A 72 4.88 -4.69 -3.70
N HIS A 73 5.18 -5.97 -3.92
CA HIS A 73 6.21 -6.38 -4.86
C HIS A 73 5.60 -6.54 -6.24
N ARG A 74 6.10 -5.76 -7.18
CA ARG A 74 5.67 -5.81 -8.57
C ARG A 74 6.81 -6.32 -9.43
N ARG A 75 6.47 -6.76 -10.62
CA ARG A 75 7.46 -7.17 -11.62
C ARG A 75 8.49 -6.08 -11.92
N THR A 76 8.07 -4.82 -11.87
CA THR A 76 8.91 -3.65 -12.18
C THR A 76 9.54 -2.98 -10.95
N GLY A 77 9.25 -3.45 -9.76
CA GLY A 77 9.81 -2.92 -8.52
C GLY A 77 8.83 -2.87 -7.36
N GLU A 78 9.33 -2.55 -6.19
CA GLU A 78 8.56 -2.49 -4.95
C GLU A 78 7.88 -1.14 -4.79
N ILE A 79 6.67 -1.15 -4.21
CA ILE A 79 5.96 0.05 -3.78
C ILE A 79 5.63 -0.09 -2.30
N THR A 80 5.99 0.92 -1.49
CA THR A 80 5.53 1.00 -0.11
C THR A 80 4.18 1.69 -0.09
N VAL A 81 3.15 0.99 0.40
CA VAL A 81 1.78 1.52 0.41
C VAL A 81 1.36 2.05 1.77
N LEU A 82 2.02 1.61 2.84
CA LEU A 82 1.74 2.04 4.20
C LEU A 82 3.02 1.98 5.01
N THR A 83 3.26 2.99 5.84
CA THR A 83 4.34 2.99 6.83
C THR A 83 3.73 3.31 8.19
N THR A 84 3.98 2.47 9.18
CA THR A 84 3.39 2.62 10.51
C THR A 84 4.31 2.05 11.58
N GLU A 85 4.20 2.57 12.79
CA GLU A 85 4.85 1.99 13.96
C GLU A 85 4.05 0.82 14.56
N GLU A 86 2.81 0.63 14.09
CA GLU A 86 1.92 -0.41 14.57
C GLU A 86 2.02 -1.67 13.69
N ALA A 87 2.67 -2.71 14.22
CA ALA A 87 2.83 -3.97 13.49
C ALA A 87 1.49 -4.59 13.09
N LYS A 88 0.48 -4.46 13.94
CA LYS A 88 -0.86 -4.98 13.68
C LYS A 88 -1.51 -4.30 12.48
N ASP A 89 -1.34 -2.99 12.34
CA ASP A 89 -1.89 -2.24 11.20
C ASP A 89 -1.22 -2.65 9.91
N ALA A 90 0.10 -2.81 9.92
CA ALA A 90 0.84 -3.26 8.73
C ALA A 90 0.39 -4.66 8.31
N ALA A 91 0.27 -5.59 9.26
CA ALA A 91 -0.16 -6.96 8.98
C ALA A 91 -1.60 -7.03 8.47
N ALA A 92 -2.51 -6.26 9.09
CA ALA A 92 -3.91 -6.22 8.66
C ALA A 92 -4.04 -5.64 7.26
N THR A 93 -3.27 -4.60 6.94
CA THR A 93 -3.26 -3.99 5.61
C THR A 93 -2.78 -4.99 4.57
N VAL A 94 -1.67 -5.67 4.83
CA VAL A 94 -1.14 -6.69 3.93
C VAL A 94 -2.16 -7.80 3.70
N LYS A 95 -2.80 -8.30 4.76
CA LYS A 95 -3.80 -9.34 4.64
C LYS A 95 -4.98 -8.90 3.77
N THR A 96 -5.48 -7.70 4.00
CA THR A 96 -6.60 -7.16 3.22
C THR A 96 -6.22 -7.02 1.75
N LEU A 97 -5.02 -6.53 1.45
CA LEU A 97 -4.55 -6.38 0.07
C LEU A 97 -4.36 -7.74 -0.61
N ARG A 98 -3.75 -8.70 0.09
CA ARG A 98 -3.55 -10.06 -0.44
C ARG A 98 -4.88 -10.74 -0.75
N ASP A 99 -5.84 -10.63 0.17
CA ASP A 99 -7.19 -11.20 -0.03
C ASP A 99 -7.88 -10.56 -1.23
N PHE A 100 -7.74 -9.26 -1.38
CA PHE A 100 -8.35 -8.55 -2.50
C PHE A 100 -7.78 -8.98 -3.85
N VAL A 101 -6.44 -9.06 -3.96
CA VAL A 101 -5.80 -9.45 -5.23
C VAL A 101 -5.73 -10.96 -5.43
N GLY A 102 -6.02 -11.76 -4.40
CA GLY A 102 -6.10 -13.21 -4.51
C GLY A 102 -4.76 -13.95 -4.49
N ILE A 103 -3.83 -13.46 -3.68
CA ILE A 103 -2.53 -14.12 -3.53
C ILE A 103 -2.23 -14.59 -2.11
#